data_e8d6955828f483d4ad17799b07bcab41
#
_entry.id   e8d6955828f483d4ad17799b07bcab41
#
_cell.length_a   1.000
_cell.length_b   1.000
_cell.length_c   1.000
_cell.angle_alpha   90.00
_cell.angle_beta   90.00
_cell.angle_gamma   90.00
#
_symmetry.space_group_name_H-M   'P 1'
#
loop_
_entity.id
_entity.type
_entity.pdbx_description
1 polymer ?
#
loop_
_entity_poly.entity_id
_entity_poly.type
_entity_poly.pdbx_seq_one_letter_code
_entity_poly.pdbx_strand_id
1 'polypeptide(L)'
;MRTFSLVRRRSLCIAAISCALVTIASRPTQLDAKAQNVTAVSGIVTGNVQEVGFRAMIQRRAIQYNLAGSVENKDDKSVRFFLQGDEDRIDQALKAMRKGTKKSSDVNVTVSPALAHPDLQTFTVVGWTSVSRHITHPYDLVFNLRSDNTTINKQEAKRVWLDICQKAVKGADSGKCKKD
;
A
#
# COMPACT_ATOMS: atom_id res chain seq x y z
N MET A 1 8.38 6.03 108.83
CA MET A 1 7.32 6.76 108.16
C MET A 1 7.54 6.66 106.64
N ARG A 2 6.61 6.07 105.90
CA ARG A 2 6.84 5.56 104.59
C ARG A 2 6.39 6.56 103.53
N THR A 3 7.31 6.95 102.71
CA THR A 3 7.02 7.77 101.51
C THR A 3 6.82 6.93 100.29
N PHE A 4 5.63 6.92 99.68
CA PHE A 4 5.33 6.22 98.45
C PHE A 4 5.74 7.13 97.26
N SER A 5 6.63 6.61 96.41
CA SER A 5 7.04 7.21 95.19
C SER A 5 6.12 6.75 94.04
N LEU A 6 5.45 7.68 93.38
CA LEU A 6 4.58 7.42 92.26
C LEU A 6 5.38 7.39 90.96
N VAL A 7 5.53 6.21 90.39
CA VAL A 7 6.17 6.00 89.07
C VAL A 7 5.17 6.30 87.98
N ARG A 8 5.40 7.38 87.27
CA ARG A 8 4.59 7.83 86.10
C ARG A 8 5.04 7.05 84.86
N ARG A 9 4.25 6.07 84.40
CA ARG A 9 4.47 5.36 83.12
C ARG A 9 4.11 6.30 81.96
N ARG A 10 5.08 6.64 81.17
CA ARG A 10 4.89 7.30 79.85
C ARG A 10 4.53 6.25 78.83
N SER A 11 3.27 6.32 78.31
CA SER A 11 2.85 5.54 77.16
C SER A 11 3.47 6.13 75.89
N LEU A 12 4.31 5.35 75.21
CA LEU A 12 4.74 5.68 73.87
C LEU A 12 3.63 5.28 72.91
N CYS A 13 3.01 6.27 72.29
CA CYS A 13 2.17 6.05 71.13
C CYS A 13 3.09 5.80 69.91
N ILE A 14 3.17 4.58 69.43
CA ILE A 14 3.83 4.22 68.19
C ILE A 14 2.80 4.51 67.07
N ALA A 15 2.97 5.61 66.36
CA ALA A 15 2.21 5.93 65.17
C ALA A 15 2.70 5.01 64.02
N ALA A 16 1.91 4.01 63.67
CA ALA A 16 2.15 3.18 62.50
C ALA A 16 1.86 4.02 61.24
N ILE A 17 2.90 4.47 60.56
CA ILE A 17 2.82 5.08 59.24
C ILE A 17 2.57 3.97 58.23
N SER A 18 1.31 3.77 57.83
CA SER A 18 0.92 2.86 56.74
C SER A 18 1.35 3.49 55.43
N CYS A 19 2.48 3.03 54.90
CA CYS A 19 2.96 3.40 53.56
C CYS A 19 2.13 2.64 52.52
N ALA A 20 1.09 3.25 51.99
CA ALA A 20 0.32 2.73 50.87
C ALA A 20 1.18 2.80 49.62
N LEU A 21 1.76 1.64 49.24
CA LEU A 21 2.40 1.46 47.94
C LEU A 21 1.31 1.56 46.84
N VAL A 22 1.17 2.72 46.22
CA VAL A 22 0.40 2.88 45.01
C VAL A 22 1.19 2.22 43.90
N THR A 23 0.91 0.96 43.59
CA THR A 23 1.39 0.31 42.39
C THR A 23 0.65 0.91 41.18
N ILE A 24 1.30 1.85 40.50
CA ILE A 24 0.86 2.32 39.18
C ILE A 24 1.07 1.13 38.23
N ALA A 25 0.02 0.36 38.02
CA ALA A 25 -0.03 -0.63 36.96
C ALA A 25 -0.02 0.13 35.62
N SER A 26 1.17 0.31 35.05
CA SER A 26 1.32 0.75 33.67
C SER A 26 0.62 -0.28 32.77
N ARG A 27 -0.62 0.00 32.36
CA ARG A 27 -1.27 -0.76 31.30
C ARG A 27 -0.41 -0.59 30.06
N PRO A 28 0.11 -1.65 29.42
CA PRO A 28 0.65 -1.52 28.10
C PRO A 28 -0.49 -1.02 27.23
N THR A 29 -0.38 0.20 26.70
CA THR A 29 -1.19 0.62 25.56
C THR A 29 -0.84 -0.34 24.43
N GLN A 30 -1.65 -1.38 24.25
CA GLN A 30 -1.68 -2.12 23.01
C GLN A 30 -2.09 -1.11 21.95
N LEU A 31 -1.08 -0.54 21.29
CA LEU A 31 -1.25 -0.04 19.94
C LEU A 31 -1.66 -1.26 19.13
N ASP A 32 -2.97 -1.40 18.91
CA ASP A 32 -3.51 -2.31 17.93
C ASP A 32 -2.95 -1.85 16.56
N ALA A 33 -1.69 -2.20 16.30
CA ALA A 33 -1.19 -2.27 14.95
C ALA A 33 -2.05 -3.36 14.31
N LYS A 34 -3.18 -2.97 13.70
CA LYS A 34 -3.96 -3.82 12.81
C LYS A 34 -2.93 -4.40 11.84
N ALA A 35 -2.52 -5.64 12.09
CA ALA A 35 -1.65 -6.37 11.20
C ALA A 35 -2.33 -6.30 9.83
N GLN A 36 -1.83 -5.46 8.94
CA GLN A 36 -2.39 -5.36 7.60
C GLN A 36 -2.06 -6.71 6.96
N ASN A 37 -3.08 -7.54 6.80
CA ASN A 37 -2.96 -8.77 6.04
C ASN A 37 -2.59 -8.38 4.61
N VAL A 38 -1.29 -8.40 4.32
CA VAL A 38 -0.78 -8.15 2.99
C VAL A 38 -1.06 -9.40 2.17
N THR A 39 -2.03 -9.30 1.27
CA THR A 39 -2.36 -10.34 0.30
C THR A 39 -1.58 -10.09 -1.00
N ALA A 40 -1.24 -11.16 -1.71
CA ALA A 40 -0.65 -11.06 -3.04
C ALA A 40 -1.34 -12.00 -4.02
N VAL A 41 -1.50 -11.52 -5.25
CA VAL A 41 -2.03 -12.29 -6.36
C VAL A 41 -1.19 -12.06 -7.62
N SER A 42 -1.09 -13.10 -8.44
CA SER A 42 -0.58 -13.00 -9.80
C SER A 42 -1.65 -13.39 -10.80
N GLY A 43 -1.50 -12.95 -12.05
CA GLY A 43 -2.46 -13.34 -13.06
C GLY A 43 -2.08 -12.93 -14.47
N ILE A 44 -2.96 -13.35 -15.38
CA ILE A 44 -2.84 -13.09 -16.82
C ILE A 44 -4.16 -12.51 -17.31
N VAL A 45 -4.06 -11.49 -18.15
CA VAL A 45 -5.21 -10.93 -18.87
C VAL A 45 -5.06 -11.25 -20.35
N THR A 46 -6.08 -11.84 -20.93
CA THR A 46 -6.18 -12.16 -22.35
C THR A 46 -7.28 -11.34 -23.02
N GLY A 47 -7.32 -11.38 -24.36
CA GLY A 47 -8.22 -10.57 -25.19
C GLY A 47 -7.47 -9.43 -25.88
N ASN A 48 -8.20 -8.45 -26.42
CA ASN A 48 -7.60 -7.25 -27.02
C ASN A 48 -7.20 -6.26 -25.90
N VAL A 49 -6.04 -6.51 -25.29
CA VAL A 49 -5.57 -5.80 -24.09
C VAL A 49 -4.22 -5.08 -24.26
N GLN A 50 -3.50 -5.34 -25.36
CA GLN A 50 -2.28 -4.61 -25.67
C GLN A 50 -2.55 -3.38 -26.54
N GLU A 51 -1.68 -2.36 -26.48
CA GLU A 51 -1.76 -1.10 -27.24
C GLU A 51 -3.02 -0.25 -26.98
N VAL A 52 -3.93 -0.69 -26.15
CA VAL A 52 -5.20 -0.05 -25.77
C VAL A 52 -5.13 0.72 -24.44
N GLY A 53 -3.92 0.95 -23.91
CA GLY A 53 -3.69 1.66 -22.65
C GLY A 53 -3.98 0.82 -21.40
N PHE A 54 -4.04 -0.52 -21.54
CA PHE A 54 -4.41 -1.45 -20.45
C PHE A 54 -3.39 -1.41 -19.31
N ARG A 55 -2.08 -1.52 -19.58
CA ARG A 55 -1.03 -1.44 -18.56
C ARG A 55 -1.06 -0.12 -17.79
N ALA A 56 -1.24 1.00 -18.49
CA ALA A 56 -1.38 2.32 -17.85
C ALA A 56 -2.66 2.40 -16.98
N MET A 57 -3.74 1.75 -17.37
CA MET A 57 -4.96 1.65 -16.55
C MET A 57 -4.68 0.87 -15.27
N ILE A 58 -3.99 -0.28 -15.35
CA ILE A 58 -3.63 -1.08 -14.16
C ILE A 58 -2.77 -0.25 -13.21
N GLN A 59 -1.71 0.43 -13.71
CA GLN A 59 -0.85 1.26 -12.86
C GLN A 59 -1.62 2.40 -12.19
N ARG A 60 -2.55 3.05 -12.90
CA ARG A 60 -3.41 4.08 -12.26
C ARG A 60 -4.28 3.50 -11.15
N ARG A 61 -4.70 2.23 -11.23
CA ARG A 61 -5.40 1.56 -10.13
C ARG A 61 -4.46 1.22 -8.98
N ALA A 62 -3.24 0.75 -9.28
CA ALA A 62 -2.21 0.55 -8.26
C ALA A 62 -1.88 1.85 -7.51
N ILE A 63 -1.72 2.96 -8.22
CA ILE A 63 -1.55 4.29 -7.63
C ILE A 63 -2.76 4.70 -6.78
N GLN A 64 -3.98 4.52 -7.30
CA GLN A 64 -5.22 4.86 -6.59
C GLN A 64 -5.35 4.12 -5.27
N TYR A 65 -5.08 2.83 -5.27
CA TYR A 65 -5.29 1.93 -4.15
C TYR A 65 -4.03 1.66 -3.32
N ASN A 66 -2.90 2.28 -3.67
CA ASN A 66 -1.60 2.09 -3.03
C ASN A 66 -1.16 0.62 -3.02
N LEU A 67 -1.17 -0.02 -4.18
CA LEU A 67 -0.78 -1.42 -4.35
C LEU A 67 0.63 -1.53 -4.93
N ALA A 68 1.44 -2.45 -4.38
CA ALA A 68 2.71 -2.86 -4.95
C ALA A 68 2.50 -3.88 -6.08
N GLY A 69 3.52 -4.05 -6.92
CA GLY A 69 3.48 -5.09 -7.94
C GLY A 69 4.10 -4.71 -9.27
N SER A 70 3.65 -5.39 -10.31
CA SER A 70 4.12 -5.13 -11.66
C SER A 70 3.08 -5.50 -12.71
N VAL A 71 3.25 -4.95 -13.91
CA VAL A 71 2.49 -5.33 -15.10
C VAL A 71 3.37 -5.25 -16.34
N GLU A 72 3.28 -6.26 -17.19
CA GLU A 72 4.05 -6.36 -18.44
C GLU A 72 3.22 -6.96 -19.58
N ASN A 73 3.55 -6.60 -20.82
CA ASN A 73 3.06 -7.29 -22.01
C ASN A 73 3.90 -8.55 -22.26
N LYS A 74 3.23 -9.61 -22.70
CA LYS A 74 3.90 -10.84 -23.15
C LYS A 74 3.78 -10.98 -24.66
N ASP A 75 4.67 -11.78 -25.26
CA ASP A 75 4.72 -12.00 -26.73
C ASP A 75 3.47 -12.69 -27.25
N ASP A 76 2.80 -13.50 -26.44
CA ASP A 76 1.53 -14.16 -26.72
C ASP A 76 0.31 -13.22 -26.73
N LYS A 77 0.54 -11.91 -26.72
CA LYS A 77 -0.46 -10.83 -26.65
C LYS A 77 -1.21 -10.74 -25.31
N SER A 78 -0.89 -11.55 -24.32
CA SER A 78 -1.42 -11.41 -22.97
C SER A 78 -0.74 -10.27 -22.20
N VAL A 79 -1.35 -9.89 -21.07
CA VAL A 79 -0.78 -8.98 -20.07
C VAL A 79 -0.63 -9.75 -18.77
N ARG A 80 0.61 -9.92 -18.28
CA ARG A 80 0.88 -10.51 -16.96
C ARG A 80 0.88 -9.41 -15.91
N PHE A 81 0.37 -9.72 -14.72
CA PHE A 81 0.41 -8.81 -13.58
C PHE A 81 0.72 -9.55 -12.27
N PHE A 82 1.26 -8.79 -11.33
CA PHE A 82 1.37 -9.12 -9.92
C PHE A 82 0.83 -7.94 -9.11
N LEU A 83 -0.02 -8.20 -8.12
CA LEU A 83 -0.58 -7.19 -7.21
C LEU A 83 -0.38 -7.64 -5.77
N GLN A 84 0.04 -6.71 -4.91
CA GLN A 84 0.23 -6.94 -3.49
C GLN A 84 -0.27 -5.74 -2.69
N GLY A 85 -0.97 -6.02 -1.59
CA GLY A 85 -1.48 -5.02 -0.66
C GLY A 85 -2.70 -5.50 0.12
N ASP A 86 -3.57 -4.58 0.46
CA ASP A 86 -4.85 -4.86 1.11
C ASP A 86 -5.78 -5.62 0.14
N GLU A 87 -6.44 -6.67 0.64
CA GLU A 87 -7.28 -7.57 -0.17
C GLU A 87 -8.43 -6.83 -0.87
N ASP A 88 -9.16 -5.99 -0.15
CA ASP A 88 -10.28 -5.22 -0.71
C ASP A 88 -9.82 -4.29 -1.84
N ARG A 89 -8.61 -3.73 -1.70
CA ARG A 89 -8.01 -2.86 -2.72
C ARG A 89 -7.56 -3.63 -3.95
N ILE A 90 -7.01 -4.84 -3.77
CA ILE A 90 -6.69 -5.76 -4.86
C ILE A 90 -7.98 -6.10 -5.62
N ASP A 91 -9.05 -6.45 -4.92
CA ASP A 91 -10.34 -6.77 -5.53
C ASP A 91 -10.91 -5.60 -6.35
N GLN A 92 -10.79 -4.36 -5.84
CA GLN A 92 -11.19 -3.17 -6.60
C GLN A 92 -10.35 -2.98 -7.88
N ALA A 93 -9.04 -3.26 -7.82
CA ALA A 93 -8.18 -3.23 -8.99
C ALA A 93 -8.57 -4.33 -10.00
N LEU A 94 -8.77 -5.57 -9.56
CA LEU A 94 -9.20 -6.69 -10.38
C LEU A 94 -10.57 -6.44 -11.03
N LYS A 95 -11.51 -5.84 -10.30
CA LYS A 95 -12.82 -5.43 -10.85
C LYS A 95 -12.66 -4.43 -12.00
N ALA A 96 -11.75 -3.46 -11.84
CA ALA A 96 -11.44 -2.51 -12.90
C ALA A 96 -10.75 -3.18 -14.11
N MET A 97 -9.89 -4.16 -13.87
CA MET A 97 -9.23 -4.93 -14.94
C MET A 97 -10.24 -5.76 -15.75
N ARG A 98 -11.17 -6.45 -15.09
CA ARG A 98 -12.25 -7.19 -15.76
C ARG A 98 -13.17 -6.29 -16.61
N LYS A 99 -13.39 -5.05 -16.16
CA LYS A 99 -14.14 -4.05 -16.95
C LYS A 99 -13.37 -3.58 -18.18
N GLY A 100 -12.04 -3.61 -18.13
CA GLY A 100 -11.16 -3.17 -19.21
C GLY A 100 -11.11 -1.65 -19.42
N THR A 101 -10.58 -1.27 -20.57
CA THR A 101 -10.53 0.11 -21.08
C THR A 101 -11.63 0.34 -22.11
N LYS A 102 -11.84 1.59 -22.55
CA LYS A 102 -12.78 1.89 -23.65
C LYS A 102 -12.40 1.25 -25.01
N LYS A 103 -11.14 0.83 -25.15
CA LYS A 103 -10.56 0.28 -26.40
C LYS A 103 -10.26 -1.22 -26.31
N SER A 104 -10.37 -1.83 -25.12
CA SER A 104 -10.17 -3.28 -24.94
C SER A 104 -11.47 -4.03 -25.22
N SER A 105 -11.34 -5.28 -25.71
CA SER A 105 -12.47 -6.21 -25.89
C SER A 105 -12.05 -7.62 -25.47
N ASP A 106 -13.05 -8.46 -25.24
CA ASP A 106 -12.87 -9.89 -24.90
C ASP A 106 -11.94 -10.13 -23.70
N VAL A 107 -12.02 -9.20 -22.72
CA VAL A 107 -11.13 -9.20 -21.56
C VAL A 107 -11.47 -10.38 -20.64
N ASN A 108 -10.52 -11.31 -20.52
CA ASN A 108 -10.58 -12.38 -19.54
C ASN A 108 -9.40 -12.25 -18.56
N VAL A 109 -9.68 -12.28 -17.25
CA VAL A 109 -8.71 -12.11 -16.17
C VAL A 109 -8.64 -13.38 -15.34
N THR A 110 -7.54 -14.12 -15.48
CA THR A 110 -7.22 -15.28 -14.65
C THR A 110 -6.32 -14.83 -13.49
N VAL A 111 -6.66 -15.24 -12.27
CA VAL A 111 -5.98 -14.83 -11.04
C VAL A 111 -5.63 -16.07 -10.22
N SER A 112 -4.45 -16.08 -9.63
CA SER A 112 -4.00 -17.10 -8.68
C SER A 112 -3.39 -16.42 -7.45
N PRO A 113 -3.54 -17.00 -6.26
CA PRO A 113 -2.79 -16.56 -5.08
C PRO A 113 -1.29 -16.58 -5.34
N ALA A 114 -0.57 -15.64 -4.76
CA ALA A 114 0.87 -15.55 -4.86
C ALA A 114 1.49 -15.29 -3.48
N LEU A 115 2.79 -15.54 -3.35
CA LEU A 115 3.53 -15.18 -2.15
C LEU A 115 3.74 -13.67 -2.12
N ALA A 116 3.49 -13.05 -0.97
CA ALA A 116 3.81 -11.65 -0.75
C ALA A 116 5.33 -11.46 -0.60
N HIS A 117 5.82 -10.33 -1.10
CA HIS A 117 7.21 -9.89 -0.99
C HIS A 117 7.26 -8.69 -0.03
N PRO A 118 7.63 -8.90 1.26
CA PRO A 118 7.54 -7.85 2.29
C PRO A 118 8.25 -6.55 1.94
N ASP A 119 9.36 -6.63 1.21
CA ASP A 119 10.18 -5.48 0.84
C ASP A 119 9.71 -4.79 -0.46
N LEU A 120 8.67 -5.30 -1.10
CA LEU A 120 8.17 -4.71 -2.35
C LEU A 120 7.35 -3.45 -2.04
N GLN A 121 7.96 -2.28 -2.33
CA GLN A 121 7.37 -0.96 -2.06
C GLN A 121 7.08 -0.17 -3.35
N THR A 122 7.05 -0.86 -4.49
CA THR A 122 6.84 -0.22 -5.79
C THR A 122 5.80 -0.94 -6.63
N PHE A 123 5.18 -0.20 -7.56
CA PHE A 123 4.45 -0.78 -8.68
C PHE A 123 5.09 -0.35 -10.00
N THR A 124 5.47 -1.32 -10.83
CA THR A 124 6.20 -1.07 -12.08
C THR A 124 5.40 -1.51 -13.30
N VAL A 125 5.25 -0.62 -14.29
CA VAL A 125 4.92 -1.03 -15.66
C VAL A 125 6.20 -1.29 -16.39
N VAL A 126 6.44 -2.55 -16.72
CA VAL A 126 7.66 -2.97 -17.41
C VAL A 126 7.53 -2.71 -18.93
N GLY A 127 8.57 -2.11 -19.50
CA GLY A 127 8.68 -1.90 -20.94
C GLY A 127 7.50 -1.11 -21.54
N TRP A 128 7.03 -0.05 -20.89
CA TRP A 128 5.89 0.72 -21.35
C TRP A 128 6.19 1.48 -22.63
N THR A 129 5.30 1.31 -23.60
CA THR A 129 5.25 2.05 -24.86
C THR A 129 3.84 2.63 -25.06
N SER A 130 3.67 3.53 -26.01
CA SER A 130 2.34 4.13 -26.27
C SER A 130 2.17 4.53 -27.74
N VAL A 131 1.36 3.78 -28.45
CA VAL A 131 1.00 4.08 -29.84
C VAL A 131 0.34 5.47 -29.96
N SER A 132 -0.63 5.76 -29.10
CA SER A 132 -1.36 7.03 -29.11
C SER A 132 -0.48 8.25 -28.80
N ARG A 133 0.66 8.07 -28.17
CA ARG A 133 1.65 9.10 -27.84
C ARG A 133 2.89 9.05 -28.75
N HIS A 134 2.92 8.13 -29.70
CA HIS A 134 4.09 7.89 -30.55
C HIS A 134 5.38 7.66 -29.73
N ILE A 135 5.28 6.90 -28.63
CA ILE A 135 6.40 6.47 -27.80
C ILE A 135 6.70 5.01 -28.16
N THR A 136 7.74 4.80 -28.95
CA THR A 136 8.17 3.47 -29.44
C THR A 136 9.27 2.85 -28.59
N HIS A 137 10.13 3.69 -27.99
CA HIS A 137 11.14 3.19 -27.04
C HIS A 137 10.46 2.74 -25.72
N PRO A 138 10.81 1.55 -25.21
CA PRO A 138 10.22 1.06 -23.95
C PRO A 138 10.83 1.77 -22.74
N TYR A 139 9.97 2.14 -21.78
CA TYR A 139 10.33 2.75 -20.50
C TYR A 139 9.69 1.99 -19.36
N ASP A 140 10.39 1.86 -18.23
CA ASP A 140 9.78 1.38 -16.98
C ASP A 140 9.15 2.55 -16.22
N LEU A 141 7.85 2.46 -15.96
CA LEU A 141 7.13 3.46 -15.18
C LEU A 141 6.99 2.97 -13.74
N VAL A 142 7.74 3.56 -12.82
CA VAL A 142 7.78 3.12 -11.43
C VAL A 142 7.00 4.09 -10.54
N PHE A 143 6.04 3.55 -9.80
CA PHE A 143 5.33 4.21 -8.71
C PHE A 143 5.87 3.69 -7.38
N ASN A 144 6.32 4.57 -6.48
CA ASN A 144 6.66 4.23 -5.11
C ASN A 144 5.39 4.33 -4.25
N LEU A 145 5.13 3.32 -3.40
CA LEU A 145 4.00 3.33 -2.49
C LEU A 145 4.07 4.52 -1.54
N ARG A 146 2.90 5.04 -1.18
CA ARG A 146 2.79 6.06 -0.14
C ARG A 146 2.99 5.43 1.23
N SER A 147 3.80 6.05 2.06
CA SER A 147 4.14 5.57 3.41
C SER A 147 2.94 5.56 4.37
N ASP A 148 1.97 6.47 4.16
CA ASP A 148 0.74 6.56 4.93
C ASP A 148 -0.30 5.49 4.54
N ASN A 149 -0.01 4.67 3.54
CA ASN A 149 -0.88 3.64 3.00
C ASN A 149 -2.31 4.12 2.66
N THR A 150 -2.50 5.39 2.32
CA THR A 150 -3.80 5.94 1.95
C THR A 150 -4.20 5.60 0.51
N THR A 151 -5.50 5.67 0.22
CA THR A 151 -6.03 5.65 -1.15
C THR A 151 -6.26 7.09 -1.64
N ILE A 152 -6.24 7.29 -2.95
CA ILE A 152 -6.53 8.58 -3.58
C ILE A 152 -7.62 8.44 -4.64
N ASN A 153 -8.20 9.56 -5.07
CA ASN A 153 -9.22 9.52 -6.11
C ASN A 153 -8.61 9.31 -7.51
N LYS A 154 -9.48 9.06 -8.50
CA LYS A 154 -9.07 8.76 -9.89
C LYS A 154 -8.34 9.91 -10.59
N GLN A 155 -8.75 11.16 -10.34
CA GLN A 155 -8.11 12.33 -10.93
C GLN A 155 -6.71 12.54 -10.39
N GLU A 156 -6.55 12.35 -9.10
CA GLU A 156 -5.25 12.44 -8.45
C GLU A 156 -4.33 11.31 -8.91
N ALA A 157 -4.82 10.06 -8.97
CA ALA A 157 -4.06 8.94 -9.52
C ALA A 157 -3.63 9.18 -10.97
N LYS A 158 -4.47 9.85 -11.80
CA LYS A 158 -4.10 10.25 -13.15
C LYS A 158 -2.98 11.29 -13.14
N ARG A 159 -3.03 12.30 -12.27
CA ARG A 159 -1.95 13.32 -12.13
C ARG A 159 -0.62 12.69 -11.73
N VAL A 160 -0.64 11.81 -10.71
CA VAL A 160 0.55 11.07 -10.27
C VAL A 160 1.11 10.22 -11.42
N TRP A 161 0.24 9.53 -12.15
CA TRP A 161 0.66 8.73 -13.31
C TRP A 161 1.33 9.59 -14.41
N LEU A 162 0.78 10.77 -14.72
CA LEU A 162 1.37 11.69 -15.69
C LEU A 162 2.76 12.19 -15.24
N ASP A 163 2.92 12.50 -13.97
CA ASP A 163 4.20 12.90 -13.41
C ASP A 163 5.25 11.77 -13.52
N ILE A 164 4.86 10.53 -13.20
CA ILE A 164 5.72 9.34 -13.39
C ILE A 164 6.13 9.19 -14.85
N CYS A 165 5.17 9.29 -15.78
CA CYS A 165 5.44 9.22 -17.21
C CYS A 165 6.44 10.30 -17.64
N GLN A 166 6.23 11.55 -17.24
CA GLN A 166 7.13 12.66 -17.59
C GLN A 166 8.55 12.49 -17.04
N LYS A 167 8.70 11.91 -15.86
CA LYS A 167 9.99 11.65 -15.24
C LYS A 167 10.72 10.46 -15.87
N ALA A 168 10.01 9.42 -16.24
CA ALA A 168 10.58 8.22 -16.83
C ALA A 168 10.98 8.40 -18.29
N VAL A 169 10.12 9.08 -19.06
CA VAL A 169 10.32 9.24 -20.51
C VAL A 169 11.32 10.35 -20.81
N LYS A 170 12.34 10.06 -21.60
CA LYS A 170 13.48 10.95 -21.85
C LYS A 170 13.65 11.25 -23.35
N GLY A 171 14.53 12.21 -23.67
CA GLY A 171 14.90 12.56 -25.04
C GLY A 171 13.73 13.13 -25.84
N ALA A 172 13.61 12.74 -27.09
CA ALA A 172 12.55 13.21 -28.02
C ALA A 172 11.11 12.89 -27.52
N ASP A 173 10.96 11.96 -26.60
CA ASP A 173 9.68 11.52 -26.06
C ASP A 173 9.19 12.33 -24.84
N SER A 174 10.07 13.13 -24.23
CA SER A 174 9.84 13.77 -22.91
C SER A 174 8.57 14.66 -22.85
N GLY A 175 8.13 15.25 -23.94
CA GLY A 175 6.89 16.05 -24.00
C GLY A 175 5.61 15.26 -24.26
N LYS A 176 5.73 13.99 -24.65
CA LYS A 176 4.58 13.21 -25.16
C LYS A 176 3.64 12.71 -24.07
N CYS A 177 4.08 12.65 -22.79
CA CYS A 177 3.23 12.27 -21.65
C CYS A 177 2.14 13.30 -21.33
N LYS A 178 2.29 14.56 -21.74
CA LYS A 178 1.34 15.65 -21.46
C LYS A 178 0.04 15.60 -22.29
N LYS A 179 0.02 14.82 -23.38
CA LYS A 179 -1.19 14.69 -24.22
C LYS A 179 -2.24 13.80 -23.55
N ASP A 180 -3.37 14.36 -23.24
CA ASP A 180 -4.61 13.65 -22.91
C ASP A 180 -5.41 13.33 -24.14
#